data_b927cc2e733b358015445179b8a1b61e
#
_entry.id   b927cc2e733b358015445179b8a1b61e
#
_cell.length_a   1.000
_cell.length_b   1.000
_cell.length_c   1.000
_cell.angle_alpha   90.00
_cell.angle_beta   90.00
_cell.angle_gamma   90.00
#
_symmetry.space_group_name_H-M   'P 1'
#
loop_
_entity.id
_entity.type
_entity.pdbx_description
1 polymer ?
#
loop_
_entity_poly.entity_id
_entity_poly.type
_entity_poly.pdbx_seq_one_letter_code
_entity_poly.pdbx_strand_id
1 'polypeptide(L)'
;MERIRPLAEKGILSQVKLSAYENVLGSAKATLDQAKAALAWTTVTSPVDGVVGAIAFRQGSLATNTTVLTTVSNISKVIAYFSVNEKELLLLLKEFKGTTQAEKIKNMPAVKLLLSDGTEYEESGRIETISGIVDATSGSVSFRALFPNKHSLLRSGSSAKVIIPSEHKGAIVIPQKATFAQQDKILVYKFQGDSVIQKVVSVQTTPDGQGYVVTEGLSVGDKIVTDGIATLTNGQKIKEQK
;
A
#
# COMPACT_ATOMS: atom_id res chain seq x y z
N MET A 1 -58.02 1.63 15.41
CA MET A 1 -57.87 2.81 14.53
C MET A 1 -58.69 2.66 13.26
N GLU A 2 -58.66 1.54 12.56
CA GLU A 2 -59.44 1.32 11.32
C GLU A 2 -60.94 1.54 11.47
N ARG A 3 -61.53 1.25 12.64
CA ARG A 3 -62.95 1.46 12.92
C ARG A 3 -63.29 2.90 13.40
N ILE A 4 -62.31 3.60 13.99
CA ILE A 4 -62.53 4.91 14.62
C ILE A 4 -62.38 6.06 13.63
N ARG A 5 -61.40 5.96 12.72
CA ARG A 5 -61.12 7.00 11.71
C ARG A 5 -62.34 7.31 10.82
N PRO A 6 -63.07 6.31 10.26
CA PRO A 6 -64.27 6.58 9.46
C PRO A 6 -65.41 7.22 10.24
N LEU A 7 -65.50 6.98 11.57
CA LEU A 7 -66.51 7.63 12.43
C LEU A 7 -66.21 9.11 12.66
N ALA A 8 -64.93 9.47 12.77
CA ALA A 8 -64.48 10.85 12.88
C ALA A 8 -64.70 11.61 11.55
N GLU A 9 -64.43 10.98 10.41
CA GLU A 9 -64.67 11.56 9.08
C GLU A 9 -66.19 11.83 8.81
N LYS A 10 -67.04 10.98 9.36
CA LYS A 10 -68.49 11.16 9.29
C LYS A 10 -69.01 12.13 10.36
N GLY A 11 -68.19 12.80 11.14
CA GLY A 11 -68.59 13.75 12.18
C GLY A 11 -69.22 13.11 13.44
N ILE A 12 -69.29 11.78 13.52
CA ILE A 12 -69.87 11.05 14.66
C ILE A 12 -68.92 11.09 15.88
N LEU A 13 -67.58 11.19 15.65
CA LEU A 13 -66.61 11.30 16.69
C LEU A 13 -65.88 12.62 16.59
N SER A 14 -65.60 13.27 17.73
CA SER A 14 -64.83 14.52 17.80
C SER A 14 -63.38 14.29 17.37
N GLN A 15 -62.82 15.24 16.62
CA GLN A 15 -61.38 15.22 16.20
C GLN A 15 -60.43 15.12 17.41
N VAL A 16 -60.81 15.74 18.55
CA VAL A 16 -60.03 15.65 19.80
C VAL A 16 -59.96 14.20 20.31
N LYS A 17 -61.06 13.46 20.24
CA LYS A 17 -61.07 12.05 20.60
C LYS A 17 -60.28 11.19 19.61
N LEU A 18 -60.35 11.48 18.31
CA LEU A 18 -59.54 10.79 17.31
C LEU A 18 -58.05 10.98 17.60
N SER A 19 -57.60 12.22 17.83
CA SER A 19 -56.21 12.53 18.19
C SER A 19 -55.77 11.83 19.49
N ALA A 20 -56.64 11.75 20.48
CA ALA A 20 -56.35 11.03 21.73
C ALA A 20 -56.11 9.52 21.46
N TYR A 21 -56.95 8.88 20.64
CA TYR A 21 -56.74 7.47 20.25
C TYR A 21 -55.49 7.28 19.38
N GLU A 22 -55.15 8.23 18.51
CA GLU A 22 -53.92 8.21 17.73
C GLU A 22 -52.67 8.32 18.62
N ASN A 23 -52.72 9.18 19.63
CA ASN A 23 -51.64 9.29 20.61
C ASN A 23 -51.46 8.02 21.42
N VAL A 24 -52.54 7.38 21.88
CA VAL A 24 -52.50 6.09 22.61
C VAL A 24 -51.91 5.00 21.72
N LEU A 25 -52.34 4.94 20.44
CA LEU A 25 -51.75 3.99 19.47
C LEU A 25 -50.25 4.26 19.26
N GLY A 26 -49.87 5.54 19.12
CA GLY A 26 -48.50 5.96 18.97
C GLY A 26 -47.63 5.52 20.14
N SER A 27 -48.12 5.77 21.37
CA SER A 27 -47.43 5.34 22.61
C SER A 27 -47.30 3.83 22.69
N ALA A 28 -48.37 3.07 22.38
CA ALA A 28 -48.32 1.60 22.40
C ALA A 28 -47.33 1.04 21.36
N LYS A 29 -47.28 1.64 20.14
CA LYS A 29 -46.31 1.28 19.13
C LYS A 29 -44.87 1.57 19.59
N ALA A 30 -44.64 2.74 20.16
CA ALA A 30 -43.31 3.09 20.69
C ALA A 30 -42.85 2.12 21.78
N THR A 31 -43.75 1.72 22.69
CA THR A 31 -43.44 0.70 23.71
C THR A 31 -43.11 -0.67 23.09
N LEU A 32 -43.85 -1.08 22.07
CA LEU A 32 -43.60 -2.32 21.33
C LEU A 32 -42.23 -2.28 20.64
N ASP A 33 -41.91 -1.17 19.98
CA ASP A 33 -40.67 -1.00 19.26
C ASP A 33 -39.48 -0.97 20.22
N GLN A 34 -39.63 -0.35 21.40
CA GLN A 34 -38.63 -0.39 22.48
C GLN A 34 -38.43 -1.83 22.99
N ALA A 35 -39.48 -2.60 23.20
CA ALA A 35 -39.36 -4.00 23.62
C ALA A 35 -38.69 -4.86 22.55
N LYS A 36 -39.01 -4.66 21.27
CA LYS A 36 -38.36 -5.32 20.15
C LYS A 36 -36.88 -4.96 20.04
N ALA A 37 -36.54 -3.70 20.22
CA ALA A 37 -35.14 -3.26 20.25
C ALA A 37 -34.38 -3.92 21.42
N ALA A 38 -34.96 -3.97 22.60
CA ALA A 38 -34.37 -4.65 23.76
C ALA A 38 -34.11 -6.15 23.47
N LEU A 39 -35.07 -6.81 22.82
CA LEU A 39 -34.92 -8.22 22.41
C LEU A 39 -33.84 -8.38 21.34
N ALA A 40 -33.74 -7.47 20.37
CA ALA A 40 -32.70 -7.52 19.33
C ALA A 40 -31.29 -7.42 19.91
N TRP A 41 -31.11 -6.64 20.99
CA TRP A 41 -29.83 -6.52 21.69
C TRP A 41 -29.40 -7.80 22.44
N THR A 42 -30.28 -8.76 22.64
CA THR A 42 -29.91 -10.07 23.25
C THR A 42 -29.15 -10.97 22.30
N THR A 43 -29.16 -10.65 20.99
CA THR A 43 -28.42 -11.40 19.97
C THR A 43 -27.40 -10.49 19.34
N VAL A 44 -26.12 -10.73 19.62
CA VAL A 44 -25.01 -9.97 19.05
C VAL A 44 -24.55 -10.62 17.74
N THR A 45 -24.62 -9.88 16.65
CA THR A 45 -24.17 -10.33 15.34
C THR A 45 -23.03 -9.46 14.82
N SER A 46 -22.17 -10.04 14.02
CA SER A 46 -21.09 -9.28 13.37
C SER A 46 -21.67 -8.31 12.32
N PRO A 47 -21.29 -7.03 12.33
CA PRO A 47 -21.70 -6.07 11.31
C PRO A 47 -20.92 -6.21 9.99
N VAL A 48 -19.85 -7.00 9.95
CA VAL A 48 -18.98 -7.19 8.80
C VAL A 48 -18.57 -8.64 8.66
N ASP A 49 -18.31 -9.06 7.43
CA ASP A 49 -17.68 -10.34 7.15
C ASP A 49 -16.18 -10.24 7.44
N GLY A 50 -15.62 -11.25 8.12
CA GLY A 50 -14.23 -11.22 8.46
C GLY A 50 -13.80 -12.28 9.44
N VAL A 51 -12.59 -12.14 9.97
CA VAL A 51 -12.01 -13.07 10.96
C VAL A 51 -12.28 -12.54 12.36
N VAL A 52 -12.84 -13.41 13.19
CA VAL A 52 -13.10 -13.14 14.61
C VAL A 52 -11.79 -13.25 15.38
N GLY A 53 -11.50 -12.24 16.18
CA GLY A 53 -10.35 -12.21 17.08
C GLY A 53 -10.52 -13.10 18.32
N ALA A 54 -9.69 -12.87 19.32
CA ALA A 54 -9.78 -13.60 20.57
C ALA A 54 -11.12 -13.30 21.29
N ILE A 55 -11.77 -14.34 21.80
CA ILE A 55 -12.99 -14.25 22.61
C ILE A 55 -12.57 -14.44 24.08
N ALA A 56 -12.58 -13.34 24.82
CA ALA A 56 -12.20 -13.34 26.23
C ALA A 56 -13.32 -13.86 27.16
N PHE A 57 -14.55 -13.74 26.71
CA PHE A 57 -15.73 -14.10 27.52
C PHE A 57 -16.21 -15.53 27.24
N ARG A 58 -16.65 -16.21 28.29
CA ARG A 58 -17.20 -17.59 28.22
C ARG A 58 -18.66 -17.56 28.62
N GLN A 59 -19.35 -18.67 28.36
CA GLN A 59 -20.72 -18.85 28.83
C GLN A 59 -20.79 -18.67 30.36
N GLY A 60 -21.72 -17.84 30.81
CA GLY A 60 -21.86 -17.45 32.24
C GLY A 60 -21.11 -16.18 32.61
N SER A 61 -20.29 -15.62 31.75
CA SER A 61 -19.67 -14.31 32.02
C SER A 61 -20.70 -13.17 31.89
N LEU A 62 -20.60 -12.20 32.79
CA LEU A 62 -21.44 -11.01 32.74
C LEU A 62 -20.99 -10.12 31.57
N ALA A 63 -21.89 -9.79 30.67
CA ALA A 63 -21.69 -8.83 29.60
C ALA A 63 -22.65 -7.66 29.75
N THR A 64 -22.17 -6.46 29.56
CA THR A 64 -22.92 -5.21 29.59
C THR A 64 -22.85 -4.52 28.23
N ASN A 65 -23.58 -3.44 28.03
CA ASN A 65 -23.56 -2.65 26.80
C ASN A 65 -22.19 -2.01 26.47
N THR A 66 -21.29 -1.95 27.43
CA THR A 66 -19.91 -1.44 27.26
C THR A 66 -18.88 -2.55 27.10
N THR A 67 -19.30 -3.82 27.20
CA THR A 67 -18.38 -4.96 27.13
C THR A 67 -18.02 -5.24 25.67
N VAL A 68 -16.72 -5.19 25.35
CA VAL A 68 -16.20 -5.62 24.06
C VAL A 68 -16.02 -7.13 24.08
N LEU A 69 -16.90 -7.87 23.40
CA LEU A 69 -16.88 -9.33 23.37
C LEU A 69 -15.73 -9.89 22.53
N THR A 70 -15.52 -9.33 21.36
CA THR A 70 -14.45 -9.67 20.41
C THR A 70 -14.32 -8.57 19.35
N THR A 71 -13.27 -8.66 18.56
CA THR A 71 -13.09 -7.81 17.37
C THR A 71 -13.25 -8.67 16.12
N VAL A 72 -13.94 -8.14 15.10
CA VAL A 72 -14.03 -8.75 13.79
C VAL A 72 -13.28 -7.88 12.80
N SER A 73 -12.31 -8.46 12.10
CA SER A 73 -11.49 -7.76 11.13
C SER A 73 -11.80 -8.25 9.71
N ASN A 74 -12.21 -7.33 8.85
CA ASN A 74 -12.31 -7.61 7.43
C ASN A 74 -10.88 -7.58 6.85
N ILE A 75 -10.38 -8.75 6.49
CA ILE A 75 -9.04 -8.94 5.95
C ILE A 75 -9.03 -9.22 4.44
N SER A 76 -10.14 -8.98 3.73
CA SER A 76 -10.23 -9.17 2.28
C SER A 76 -9.25 -8.30 1.49
N LYS A 77 -8.89 -7.16 2.08
CA LYS A 77 -7.87 -6.24 1.58
C LYS A 77 -6.98 -5.82 2.72
N VAL A 78 -5.70 -5.68 2.45
CA VAL A 78 -4.70 -5.24 3.43
C VAL A 78 -4.00 -4.00 2.92
N ILE A 79 -3.74 -3.07 3.82
CA ILE A 79 -3.03 -1.84 3.53
C ILE A 79 -1.59 -2.00 4.02
N ALA A 80 -0.64 -1.83 3.12
CA ALA A 80 0.77 -1.74 3.45
C ALA A 80 1.17 -0.26 3.59
N TYR A 81 1.72 0.09 4.74
CA TYR A 81 2.34 1.39 4.98
C TYR A 81 3.86 1.24 4.86
N PHE A 82 4.47 2.08 4.08
CA PHE A 82 5.91 2.12 3.93
C PHE A 82 6.38 3.56 3.72
N SER A 83 7.64 3.82 3.99
CA SER A 83 8.22 5.16 3.85
C SER A 83 9.32 5.16 2.80
N VAL A 84 9.37 6.24 2.05
CA VAL A 84 10.37 6.50 1.02
C VAL A 84 11.05 7.83 1.36
N ASN A 85 12.36 7.94 1.23
CA ASN A 85 13.04 9.20 1.49
C ASN A 85 12.67 10.27 0.42
N GLU A 86 12.77 11.55 0.79
CA GLU A 86 12.35 12.65 -0.07
C GLU A 86 13.08 12.66 -1.43
N LYS A 87 14.37 12.33 -1.43
CA LYS A 87 15.17 12.28 -2.66
C LYS A 87 14.63 11.22 -3.63
N GLU A 88 14.35 10.02 -3.13
CA GLU A 88 13.77 8.94 -3.94
C GLU A 88 12.35 9.27 -4.41
N LEU A 89 11.53 9.89 -3.54
CA LEU A 89 10.21 10.38 -3.92
C LEU A 89 10.28 11.32 -5.11
N LEU A 90 11.19 12.32 -5.06
CA LEU A 90 11.34 13.28 -6.15
C LEU A 90 11.77 12.62 -7.46
N LEU A 91 12.65 11.62 -7.40
CA LEU A 91 13.06 10.83 -8.56
C LEU A 91 11.87 10.01 -9.10
N LEU A 92 11.18 9.31 -8.22
CA LEU A 92 9.99 8.52 -8.57
C LEU A 92 8.90 9.38 -9.22
N LEU A 93 8.61 10.55 -8.66
CA LEU A 93 7.60 11.46 -9.21
C LEU A 93 7.99 12.10 -10.57
N LYS A 94 9.29 12.16 -10.90
CA LYS A 94 9.76 12.60 -12.23
C LYS A 94 9.57 11.53 -13.29
N GLU A 95 9.66 10.27 -12.93
CA GLU A 95 9.54 9.13 -13.85
C GLU A 95 8.10 8.98 -14.39
N PHE A 96 7.08 9.28 -13.57
CA PHE A 96 5.69 9.09 -13.96
C PHE A 96 5.04 10.35 -14.51
N LYS A 97 4.31 10.17 -15.63
CA LYS A 97 3.56 11.23 -16.30
C LYS A 97 2.38 11.68 -15.47
N GLY A 98 2.13 12.98 -15.43
CA GLY A 98 1.00 13.60 -14.73
C GLY A 98 1.33 14.98 -14.24
N THR A 99 0.35 15.86 -14.20
CA THR A 99 0.48 17.25 -13.71
C THR A 99 0.24 17.29 -12.21
N THR A 100 -0.68 16.45 -11.72
CA THR A 100 -1.03 16.37 -10.32
C THR A 100 -0.47 15.09 -9.66
N GLN A 101 -0.30 15.10 -8.35
CA GLN A 101 0.11 13.92 -7.59
C GLN A 101 -0.86 12.74 -7.79
N ALA A 102 -2.15 13.01 -7.84
CA ALA A 102 -3.17 11.97 -8.06
C ALA A 102 -3.05 11.30 -9.44
N GLU A 103 -2.74 12.07 -10.49
CA GLU A 103 -2.48 11.53 -11.82
C GLU A 103 -1.21 10.67 -11.85
N LYS A 104 -0.14 11.14 -11.19
CA LYS A 104 1.11 10.39 -11.08
C LYS A 104 0.90 9.05 -10.37
N ILE A 105 0.15 9.05 -9.25
CA ILE A 105 -0.20 7.82 -8.52
C ILE A 105 -0.96 6.83 -9.41
N LYS A 106 -1.90 7.30 -10.23
CA LYS A 106 -2.65 6.43 -11.17
C LYS A 106 -1.75 5.80 -12.23
N ASN A 107 -0.68 6.50 -12.61
CA ASN A 107 0.27 6.04 -13.61
C ASN A 107 1.43 5.23 -13.03
N MET A 108 1.49 5.08 -11.70
CA MET A 108 2.45 4.20 -11.05
C MET A 108 2.15 2.74 -11.35
N PRO A 109 3.19 1.90 -11.51
CA PRO A 109 3.02 0.47 -11.73
C PRO A 109 2.40 -0.20 -10.50
N ALA A 110 1.88 -1.40 -10.70
CA ALA A 110 1.48 -2.27 -9.61
C ALA A 110 2.70 -2.61 -8.75
N VAL A 111 2.54 -2.54 -7.43
CA VAL A 111 3.60 -2.84 -6.47
C VAL A 111 3.50 -4.28 -6.00
N LYS A 112 4.63 -4.86 -5.64
CA LYS A 112 4.73 -6.22 -5.13
C LYS A 112 5.12 -6.24 -3.66
N LEU A 113 4.77 -7.31 -2.96
CA LEU A 113 5.21 -7.55 -1.59
C LEU A 113 6.18 -8.72 -1.56
N LEU A 114 7.30 -8.51 -0.89
CA LEU A 114 8.19 -9.57 -0.45
C LEU A 114 7.91 -9.82 1.02
N LEU A 115 7.43 -11.00 1.35
CA LEU A 115 7.08 -11.40 2.71
C LEU A 115 8.34 -11.60 3.57
N SER A 116 8.15 -11.73 4.87
CA SER A 116 9.26 -11.87 5.83
C SER A 116 10.08 -13.16 5.65
N ASP A 117 9.50 -14.18 5.00
CA ASP A 117 10.15 -15.44 4.64
C ASP A 117 10.95 -15.37 3.33
N GLY A 118 10.94 -14.21 2.65
CA GLY A 118 11.61 -14.01 1.36
C GLY A 118 10.77 -14.43 0.15
N THR A 119 9.53 -14.88 0.34
CA THR A 119 8.64 -15.21 -0.78
C THR A 119 7.95 -13.97 -1.33
N GLU A 120 7.77 -13.91 -2.64
CA GLU A 120 6.97 -12.86 -3.28
C GLU A 120 5.48 -13.19 -3.15
N TYR A 121 4.68 -12.22 -2.71
CA TYR A 121 3.24 -12.37 -2.62
C TYR A 121 2.62 -12.37 -4.02
N GLU A 122 1.75 -13.33 -4.30
CA GLU A 122 1.18 -13.56 -5.64
C GLU A 122 0.36 -12.39 -6.18
N GLU A 123 -0.36 -11.68 -5.30
CA GLU A 123 -1.24 -10.59 -5.70
C GLU A 123 -0.48 -9.26 -5.67
N SER A 124 -0.58 -8.51 -6.75
CA SER A 124 -0.01 -7.17 -6.83
C SER A 124 -0.91 -6.14 -6.16
N GLY A 125 -0.29 -5.16 -5.52
CA GLY A 125 -0.97 -4.03 -4.92
C GLY A 125 -0.92 -2.77 -5.78
N ARG A 126 -1.63 -1.76 -5.32
CA ARG A 126 -1.63 -0.44 -5.93
C ARG A 126 -1.40 0.62 -4.88
N ILE A 127 -0.54 1.58 -5.18
CA ILE A 127 -0.37 2.78 -4.35
C ILE A 127 -1.65 3.60 -4.45
N GLU A 128 -2.26 3.90 -3.29
CA GLU A 128 -3.46 4.70 -3.21
C GLU A 128 -3.15 6.14 -2.82
N THR A 129 -2.20 6.31 -1.92
CA THR A 129 -1.94 7.62 -1.34
C THR A 129 -0.45 7.78 -1.03
N ILE A 130 0.04 8.98 -1.26
CA ILE A 130 1.35 9.47 -0.83
C ILE A 130 1.08 10.64 0.11
N SER A 131 1.69 10.64 1.30
CA SER A 131 1.56 11.74 2.25
C SER A 131 1.98 13.07 1.62
N GLY A 132 1.23 14.13 1.90
CA GLY A 132 1.62 15.49 1.52
C GLY A 132 2.64 16.13 2.48
N ILE A 133 3.07 15.40 3.52
CA ILE A 133 3.96 15.90 4.57
C ILE A 133 5.18 15.00 4.62
N VAL A 134 6.37 15.62 4.64
CA VAL A 134 7.64 14.96 4.93
C VAL A 134 7.81 14.90 6.44
N ASP A 135 8.11 13.76 6.98
CA ASP A 135 8.50 13.63 8.39
C ASP A 135 9.86 14.27 8.61
N ALA A 136 9.89 15.35 9.41
CA ALA A 136 11.09 16.15 9.61
C ALA A 136 12.23 15.40 10.35
N THR A 137 11.88 14.33 11.07
CA THR A 137 12.85 13.56 11.87
C THR A 137 13.58 12.55 10.99
N SER A 138 12.84 11.89 10.09
CA SER A 138 13.37 10.82 9.23
C SER A 138 13.66 11.28 7.79
N GLY A 139 13.19 12.47 7.39
CA GLY A 139 13.28 12.95 6.00
C GLY A 139 12.53 12.06 5.02
N SER A 140 11.50 11.35 5.48
CA SER A 140 10.76 10.38 4.67
C SER A 140 9.29 10.76 4.49
N VAL A 141 8.69 10.23 3.45
CA VAL A 141 7.28 10.41 3.11
C VAL A 141 6.57 9.06 3.18
N SER A 142 5.42 9.03 3.85
CA SER A 142 4.64 7.81 3.99
C SER A 142 3.78 7.53 2.77
N PHE A 143 3.82 6.29 2.33
CA PHE A 143 3.01 5.72 1.26
C PHE A 143 2.01 4.74 1.82
N ARG A 144 0.89 4.63 1.15
CA ARG A 144 -0.15 3.64 1.43
C ARG A 144 -0.46 2.87 0.16
N ALA A 145 -0.25 1.56 0.20
CA ALA A 145 -0.61 0.67 -0.90
C ALA A 145 -1.63 -0.37 -0.46
N LEU A 146 -2.62 -0.62 -1.30
CA LEU A 146 -3.69 -1.58 -1.09
C LEU A 146 -3.38 -2.88 -1.81
N PHE A 147 -3.49 -3.99 -1.10
CA PHE A 147 -3.30 -5.34 -1.63
C PHE A 147 -4.57 -6.17 -1.45
N PRO A 148 -5.02 -6.90 -2.48
CA PRO A 148 -6.02 -7.94 -2.32
C PRO A 148 -5.48 -9.05 -1.41
N ASN A 149 -6.33 -9.66 -0.59
CA ASN A 149 -5.93 -10.74 0.32
C ASN A 149 -6.91 -11.92 0.21
N LYS A 150 -7.03 -12.47 -1.00
CA LYS A 150 -8.00 -13.53 -1.32
C LYS A 150 -7.83 -14.79 -0.47
N HIS A 151 -6.58 -15.13 -0.17
CA HIS A 151 -6.25 -16.33 0.61
C HIS A 151 -6.08 -16.06 2.11
N SER A 152 -6.41 -14.84 2.58
CA SER A 152 -6.29 -14.45 4.00
C SER A 152 -4.90 -14.71 4.60
N LEU A 153 -3.86 -14.69 3.76
CA LEU A 153 -2.47 -14.92 4.16
C LEU A 153 -1.90 -13.73 4.93
N LEU A 154 -2.21 -12.53 4.46
CA LEU A 154 -1.72 -11.28 5.06
C LEU A 154 -2.56 -10.97 6.32
N ARG A 155 -1.88 -10.55 7.38
CA ARG A 155 -2.51 -10.17 8.64
C ARG A 155 -2.05 -8.78 9.08
N SER A 156 -2.90 -8.08 9.81
CA SER A 156 -2.52 -6.81 10.43
C SER A 156 -1.35 -7.04 11.41
N GLY A 157 -0.35 -6.17 11.36
CA GLY A 157 0.87 -6.28 12.14
C GLY A 157 1.99 -7.11 11.51
N SER A 158 1.76 -7.73 10.34
CA SER A 158 2.81 -8.40 9.59
C SER A 158 3.76 -7.38 8.95
N SER A 159 5.05 -7.74 8.88
CA SER A 159 6.08 -6.96 8.17
C SER A 159 6.33 -7.54 6.79
N ALA A 160 6.53 -6.67 5.81
CA ALA A 160 6.89 -7.04 4.45
C ALA A 160 7.71 -5.93 3.80
N LYS A 161 8.42 -6.25 2.71
CA LYS A 161 9.10 -5.26 1.87
C LYS A 161 8.24 -4.97 0.65
N VAL A 162 7.96 -3.69 0.39
CA VAL A 162 7.25 -3.25 -0.83
C VAL A 162 8.27 -3.04 -1.93
N ILE A 163 8.02 -3.64 -3.10
CA ILE A 163 8.82 -3.49 -4.31
C ILE A 163 8.02 -2.66 -5.29
N ILE A 164 8.55 -1.50 -5.66
CA ILE A 164 8.02 -0.64 -6.72
C ILE A 164 8.84 -0.95 -7.98
N PRO A 165 8.27 -1.65 -8.98
CA PRO A 165 9.02 -1.94 -10.20
C PRO A 165 9.24 -0.66 -11.00
N SER A 166 10.44 -0.47 -11.50
CA SER A 166 10.81 0.60 -12.43
C SER A 166 11.31 -0.02 -13.72
N GLU A 167 10.84 0.48 -14.86
CA GLU A 167 11.19 -0.04 -16.17
C GLU A 167 12.06 0.98 -16.90
N HIS A 168 13.31 0.64 -17.11
CA HIS A 168 14.24 1.44 -17.89
C HIS A 168 14.40 0.85 -19.30
N LYS A 169 13.62 1.34 -20.26
CA LYS A 169 13.69 0.90 -21.67
C LYS A 169 15.01 1.30 -22.31
N GLY A 170 15.70 0.31 -22.88
CA GLY A 170 16.98 0.54 -23.54
C GLY A 170 18.16 0.81 -22.61
N ALA A 171 18.02 0.50 -21.34
CA ALA A 171 19.09 0.67 -20.36
C ALA A 171 20.27 -0.25 -20.64
N ILE A 172 21.48 0.27 -20.42
CA ILE A 172 22.72 -0.50 -20.48
C ILE A 172 22.91 -1.16 -19.10
N VAL A 173 23.00 -2.47 -19.07
CA VAL A 173 23.31 -3.21 -17.85
C VAL A 173 24.76 -3.67 -17.88
N ILE A 174 25.49 -3.38 -16.81
CA ILE A 174 26.90 -3.79 -16.66
C ILE A 174 27.07 -4.60 -15.36
N PRO A 175 27.96 -5.60 -15.33
CA PRO A 175 28.26 -6.33 -14.10
C PRO A 175 28.87 -5.39 -13.05
N GLN A 176 28.46 -5.55 -11.77
CA GLN A 176 29.01 -4.75 -10.68
C GLN A 176 30.54 -4.86 -10.59
N LYS A 177 31.08 -6.03 -10.88
CA LYS A 177 32.54 -6.28 -10.93
C LYS A 177 33.29 -5.43 -11.96
N ALA A 178 32.60 -4.85 -12.97
CA ALA A 178 33.19 -3.97 -13.97
C ALA A 178 33.32 -2.52 -13.50
N THR A 179 32.94 -2.24 -12.26
CA THR A 179 32.93 -0.88 -11.69
C THR A 179 33.83 -0.78 -10.47
N PHE A 180 34.27 0.42 -10.17
CA PHE A 180 34.98 0.74 -8.95
C PHE A 180 34.52 2.12 -8.43
N ALA A 181 34.59 2.26 -7.11
CA ALA A 181 34.19 3.51 -6.46
C ALA A 181 35.41 4.39 -6.20
N GLN A 182 35.35 5.65 -6.52
CA GLN A 182 36.35 6.66 -6.21
C GLN A 182 35.66 7.98 -5.81
N GLN A 183 35.88 8.43 -4.57
CA GLN A 183 35.33 9.72 -4.08
C GLN A 183 33.82 9.88 -4.36
N ASP A 184 33.01 8.99 -3.84
CA ASP A 184 31.54 8.99 -4.02
C ASP A 184 31.03 8.85 -5.47
N LYS A 185 31.93 8.56 -6.42
CA LYS A 185 31.57 8.33 -7.82
C LYS A 185 31.84 6.88 -8.18
N ILE A 186 30.94 6.34 -9.01
CA ILE A 186 31.14 5.03 -9.62
C ILE A 186 31.74 5.25 -11.00
N LEU A 187 32.83 4.54 -11.27
CA LEU A 187 33.60 4.63 -12.50
C LEU A 187 33.72 3.26 -13.17
N VAL A 188 33.88 3.31 -14.47
CA VAL A 188 34.25 2.17 -15.31
C VAL A 188 35.49 2.51 -16.14
N TYR A 189 36.25 1.50 -16.50
CA TYR A 189 37.27 1.64 -17.54
C TYR A 189 36.64 1.36 -18.89
N LYS A 190 36.49 2.41 -19.72
CA LYS A 190 36.05 2.31 -21.12
C LYS A 190 37.27 2.13 -22.00
N PHE A 191 37.21 1.15 -22.90
CA PHE A 191 38.24 0.91 -23.90
C PHE A 191 38.09 1.91 -25.06
N GLN A 192 39.16 2.63 -25.35
CA GLN A 192 39.19 3.59 -26.47
C GLN A 192 40.48 3.45 -27.25
N GLY A 193 40.40 2.92 -28.47
CA GLY A 193 41.57 2.59 -29.28
C GLY A 193 42.43 1.49 -28.63
N ASP A 194 43.64 1.80 -28.21
CA ASP A 194 44.59 0.87 -27.56
C ASP A 194 44.70 1.10 -26.05
N SER A 195 43.90 2.00 -25.46
CA SER A 195 44.03 2.38 -24.06
C SER A 195 42.67 2.38 -23.35
N VAL A 196 42.73 2.37 -22.03
CA VAL A 196 41.53 2.51 -21.19
C VAL A 196 41.47 3.91 -20.59
N ILE A 197 40.26 4.45 -20.56
CA ILE A 197 39.96 5.73 -19.92
C ILE A 197 38.95 5.50 -18.80
N GLN A 198 39.15 6.21 -17.70
CA GLN A 198 38.19 6.24 -16.61
C GLN A 198 36.98 7.09 -17.00
N LYS A 199 35.79 6.52 -16.87
CA LYS A 199 34.52 7.21 -17.13
C LYS A 199 33.63 7.15 -15.92
N VAL A 200 33.17 8.30 -15.45
CA VAL A 200 32.14 8.36 -14.40
C VAL A 200 30.81 7.92 -15.00
N VAL A 201 30.11 7.07 -14.27
CA VAL A 201 28.80 6.56 -14.63
C VAL A 201 27.81 6.79 -13.52
N SER A 202 26.57 7.15 -13.89
CA SER A 202 25.43 7.15 -12.98
C SER A 202 24.75 5.80 -13.08
N VAL A 203 24.57 5.12 -11.96
CA VAL A 203 24.08 3.74 -11.95
C VAL A 203 23.01 3.53 -10.90
N GLN A 204 22.11 2.57 -11.16
CA GLN A 204 21.16 2.02 -10.20
C GLN A 204 21.45 0.50 -10.07
N THR A 205 21.36 -0.02 -8.85
CA THR A 205 21.58 -1.45 -8.61
C THR A 205 20.44 -2.28 -9.19
N THR A 206 20.78 -3.37 -9.89
CA THR A 206 19.76 -4.34 -10.33
C THR A 206 19.16 -5.08 -9.12
N PRO A 207 17.91 -5.58 -9.21
CA PRO A 207 17.25 -6.26 -8.08
C PRO A 207 17.99 -7.48 -7.55
N ASP A 208 18.76 -8.15 -8.39
CA ASP A 208 19.62 -9.31 -8.02
C ASP A 208 20.92 -8.90 -7.34
N GLY A 209 21.24 -7.60 -7.31
CA GLY A 209 22.47 -7.07 -6.72
C GLY A 209 23.75 -7.41 -7.49
N GLN A 210 23.67 -8.06 -8.65
CA GLN A 210 24.86 -8.50 -9.42
C GLN A 210 25.26 -7.53 -10.52
N GLY A 211 24.38 -6.61 -10.87
CA GLY A 211 24.58 -5.65 -11.95
C GLY A 211 24.20 -4.22 -11.58
N TYR A 212 24.56 -3.35 -12.48
CA TYR A 212 24.16 -1.95 -12.47
C TYR A 212 23.46 -1.58 -13.77
N VAL A 213 22.31 -0.92 -13.67
CA VAL A 213 21.68 -0.21 -14.76
C VAL A 213 22.35 1.14 -14.91
N VAL A 214 22.99 1.39 -16.03
CA VAL A 214 23.65 2.67 -16.31
C VAL A 214 22.62 3.65 -16.85
N THR A 215 22.42 4.74 -16.14
CA THR A 215 21.50 5.82 -16.57
C THR A 215 22.24 6.89 -17.36
N GLU A 216 23.51 7.13 -17.04
CA GLU A 216 24.34 8.12 -17.73
C GLU A 216 25.81 7.68 -17.78
N GLY A 217 26.54 8.10 -18.80
CA GLY A 217 27.99 7.93 -18.90
C GLY A 217 28.48 6.87 -19.87
N LEU A 218 27.62 5.95 -20.35
CA LEU A 218 27.95 4.98 -21.40
C LEU A 218 26.95 5.04 -22.55
N SER A 219 27.39 4.60 -23.71
CA SER A 219 26.60 4.45 -24.91
C SER A 219 26.56 2.99 -25.35
N VAL A 220 25.49 2.59 -26.03
CA VAL A 220 25.39 1.24 -26.59
C VAL A 220 26.56 1.00 -27.57
N GLY A 221 27.27 -0.09 -27.40
CA GLY A 221 28.46 -0.44 -28.19
C GLY A 221 29.79 -0.05 -27.52
N ASP A 222 29.77 0.67 -26.40
CA ASP A 222 30.98 0.94 -25.65
C ASP A 222 31.56 -0.35 -25.06
N LYS A 223 32.86 -0.56 -25.24
CA LYS A 223 33.58 -1.68 -24.61
C LYS A 223 34.09 -1.25 -23.26
N ILE A 224 33.83 -2.03 -22.23
CA ILE A 224 34.27 -1.80 -20.85
C ILE A 224 35.11 -2.98 -20.36
N VAL A 225 36.04 -2.72 -19.45
CA VAL A 225 36.85 -3.76 -18.81
C VAL A 225 36.00 -4.40 -17.70
N THR A 226 35.89 -5.73 -17.72
CA THR A 226 35.14 -6.49 -16.72
C THR A 226 35.97 -7.20 -15.69
N ASP A 227 37.26 -7.45 -16.00
CA ASP A 227 38.19 -8.13 -15.10
C ASP A 227 39.54 -7.41 -15.06
N GLY A 228 40.27 -7.50 -13.94
CA GLY A 228 41.59 -6.88 -13.77
C GLY A 228 41.57 -5.38 -13.47
N ILE A 229 40.42 -4.80 -13.13
CA ILE A 229 40.23 -3.36 -12.91
C ILE A 229 41.14 -2.79 -11.82
N ALA A 230 41.46 -3.57 -10.78
CA ALA A 230 42.25 -3.11 -9.64
C ALA A 230 43.70 -2.75 -9.99
N THR A 231 44.20 -3.26 -11.10
CA THR A 231 45.59 -3.05 -11.55
C THR A 231 45.73 -2.02 -12.67
N LEU A 232 44.57 -1.48 -13.15
CA LEU A 232 44.56 -0.54 -14.26
C LEU A 232 44.72 0.90 -13.79
N THR A 233 45.43 1.68 -14.58
CA THR A 233 45.54 3.13 -14.43
C THR A 233 44.90 3.85 -15.64
N ASN A 234 44.45 5.07 -15.43
CA ASN A 234 43.87 5.86 -16.49
C ASN A 234 44.89 6.12 -17.63
N GLY A 235 44.51 5.86 -18.87
CA GLY A 235 45.37 6.00 -20.03
C GLY A 235 46.29 4.79 -20.31
N GLN A 236 46.20 3.71 -19.51
CA GLN A 236 47.03 2.52 -19.69
C GLN A 236 46.66 1.81 -20.99
N LYS A 237 47.69 1.42 -21.73
CA LYS A 237 47.54 0.57 -22.94
C LYS A 237 47.26 -0.86 -22.53
N ILE A 238 46.23 -1.43 -23.06
CA ILE A 238 45.87 -2.83 -22.88
C ILE A 238 45.53 -3.48 -24.24
N LYS A 239 45.66 -4.80 -24.27
CA LYS A 239 45.20 -5.61 -25.40
C LYS A 239 43.90 -6.32 -25.00
N GLU A 240 42.94 -6.36 -25.92
CA GLU A 240 41.72 -7.13 -25.75
C GLU A 240 42.09 -8.63 -25.67
N GLN A 241 41.76 -9.27 -24.55
CA GLN A 241 41.78 -10.73 -24.47
C GLN A 241 40.38 -11.21 -24.84
N LYS A 242 40.31 -12.10 -25.84
CA LYS A 242 39.03 -12.72 -26.25
C LYS A 242 38.61 -13.80 -25.26
#